data_b94393f5bd380ea2d425bbffb96b2c34
#
_entry.id   b94393f5bd380ea2d425bbffb96b2c34
#
_cell.length_a   1.000
_cell.length_b   1.000
_cell.length_c   1.000
_cell.angle_alpha   90.00
_cell.angle_beta   90.00
_cell.angle_gamma   90.00
#
_symmetry.space_group_name_H-M   'P 1'
#
loop_
_entity.id
_entity.type
_entity.pdbx_description
1 polymer ?
#
loop_
_entity_poly.entity_id
_entity_poly.type
_entity_poly.pdbx_seq_one_letter_code
_entity_poly.pdbx_strand_id
1 'polypeptide(L)'
;MDLPKSAKVKVGRAVSSGFCCIVALRLHEKGLARQPLSRADDQVMLRYVEKGIAMAFCTDAVCVGEGVFALEAVVTVTPRGIVVYACTPAFAHVGATAQAIPRPEPGRTATVSLLAVPCHRDEIPAHDIAAALATKFAMPCSASTGYHVENASPADLQKMLEVNQQLIGALEERVAAMLASLGE
;
A
#
# COMPACT_ATOMS: atom_id res chain seq x y z
N MET A 1 -5.93 -33.75 6.54
CA MET A 1 -5.54 -33.00 5.33
C MET A 1 -4.58 -31.92 5.78
N ASP A 2 -3.28 -32.23 5.73
CA ASP A 2 -2.23 -31.41 6.33
C ASP A 2 -1.85 -30.24 5.40
N LEU A 3 -1.85 -29.03 5.96
CA LEU A 3 -1.38 -27.83 5.28
C LEU A 3 0.16 -27.82 5.20
N PRO A 4 0.77 -27.43 4.08
CA PRO A 4 2.21 -27.42 3.94
C PRO A 4 2.87 -26.30 4.77
N LYS A 5 3.96 -26.66 5.46
CA LYS A 5 4.77 -25.77 6.31
C LYS A 5 5.53 -24.74 5.50
N SER A 6 5.35 -23.47 5.90
CA SER A 6 6.20 -22.27 5.69
C SER A 6 7.08 -22.19 4.44
N ALA A 7 6.65 -21.37 3.50
CA ALA A 7 7.51 -20.78 2.47
C ALA A 7 8.26 -19.57 3.06
N LYS A 8 9.60 -19.60 3.09
CA LYS A 8 10.42 -18.44 3.46
C LYS A 8 10.45 -17.46 2.30
N VAL A 9 9.86 -16.28 2.48
CA VAL A 9 9.95 -15.17 1.55
C VAL A 9 11.31 -14.48 1.74
N LYS A 10 12.17 -14.50 0.72
CA LYS A 10 13.37 -13.67 0.68
C LYS A 10 13.01 -12.35 -0.01
N VAL A 11 12.98 -11.27 0.76
CA VAL A 11 12.87 -9.91 0.23
C VAL A 11 14.22 -9.52 -0.38
N GLY A 12 14.27 -9.33 -1.68
CA GLY A 12 15.44 -8.79 -2.37
C GLY A 12 15.51 -7.28 -2.17
N ARG A 13 16.68 -6.78 -1.76
CA ARG A 13 16.98 -5.35 -1.64
C ARG A 13 16.79 -4.67 -3.01
N ALA A 14 15.91 -3.67 -3.08
CA ALA A 14 15.78 -2.79 -4.24
C ALA A 14 17.03 -1.89 -4.33
N VAL A 15 17.67 -1.88 -5.48
CA VAL A 15 18.77 -0.98 -5.80
C VAL A 15 18.17 0.31 -6.33
N SER A 16 18.54 1.42 -5.69
CA SER A 16 18.12 2.77 -6.07
C SER A 16 18.73 3.18 -7.40
N SER A 17 17.94 3.24 -8.44
CA SER A 17 18.16 4.09 -9.61
C SER A 17 16.82 4.24 -10.34
N GLY A 18 16.30 5.43 -10.38
CA GLY A 18 15.22 6.06 -11.15
C GLY A 18 14.42 5.28 -12.18
N PHE A 19 13.90 4.10 -11.84
CA PHE A 19 12.96 3.36 -12.67
C PHE A 19 11.79 2.89 -11.82
N CYS A 20 10.58 3.15 -12.28
CA CYS A 20 9.34 2.64 -11.74
C CYS A 20 9.44 1.13 -11.53
N CYS A 21 9.51 0.69 -10.27
CA CYS A 21 9.71 -0.71 -9.92
C CYS A 21 8.38 -1.44 -10.06
N ILE A 22 8.20 -2.19 -11.13
CA ILE A 22 7.16 -3.21 -11.20
C ILE A 22 7.58 -4.30 -10.22
N VAL A 23 6.91 -4.36 -9.05
CA VAL A 23 7.10 -5.47 -8.11
C VAL A 23 6.48 -6.72 -8.72
N ALA A 24 7.30 -7.51 -9.40
CA ALA A 24 6.94 -8.86 -9.78
C ALA A 24 7.02 -9.73 -8.50
N LEU A 25 5.89 -9.97 -7.84
CA LEU A 25 5.75 -10.98 -6.78
C LEU A 25 6.09 -12.34 -7.36
N ARG A 26 7.29 -12.85 -7.08
CA ARG A 26 7.67 -14.24 -7.37
C ARG A 26 7.17 -15.15 -6.25
N LEU A 27 6.05 -15.79 -6.48
CA LEU A 27 5.71 -17.00 -5.75
C LEU A 27 6.68 -18.12 -6.15
N HIS A 28 7.45 -18.62 -5.20
CA HIS A 28 8.37 -19.72 -5.40
C HIS A 28 7.68 -21.04 -5.04
N GLU A 29 6.93 -21.62 -5.95
CA GLU A 29 6.53 -23.01 -5.87
C GLU A 29 7.64 -23.90 -6.40
N LYS A 30 8.04 -24.87 -5.58
CA LYS A 30 8.97 -25.92 -5.96
C LYS A 30 8.33 -26.79 -7.04
N GLY A 31 8.90 -26.82 -8.22
CA GLY A 31 8.68 -27.91 -9.17
C GLY A 31 8.12 -27.56 -10.56
N LEU A 32 7.74 -26.32 -10.85
CA LEU A 32 7.41 -25.93 -12.24
C LEU A 32 8.61 -25.23 -12.90
N ALA A 33 9.00 -25.73 -14.06
CA ALA A 33 10.01 -25.12 -14.90
C ALA A 33 9.60 -23.68 -15.20
N ARG A 34 10.52 -22.73 -14.94
CA ARG A 34 10.32 -21.31 -15.22
C ARG A 34 10.08 -21.13 -16.72
N GLN A 35 8.87 -20.75 -17.09
CA GLN A 35 8.73 -20.03 -18.35
C GLN A 35 9.15 -18.58 -18.09
N PRO A 36 10.11 -18.02 -18.85
CA PRO A 36 10.40 -16.59 -18.80
C PRO A 36 9.11 -15.84 -19.18
N LEU A 37 8.84 -14.72 -18.49
CA LEU A 37 7.80 -13.78 -18.92
C LEU A 37 7.93 -13.60 -20.44
N SER A 38 6.84 -13.78 -21.15
CA SER A 38 6.91 -13.81 -22.60
C SER A 38 7.40 -12.44 -23.10
N ARG A 39 8.22 -12.42 -24.13
CA ARG A 39 8.61 -11.18 -24.84
C ARG A 39 7.42 -10.29 -25.22
N ALA A 40 6.20 -10.82 -25.17
CA ALA A 40 4.97 -10.11 -25.43
C ALA A 40 4.63 -9.10 -24.31
N ASP A 41 4.91 -9.42 -23.03
CA ASP A 41 4.61 -8.53 -21.90
C ASP A 41 5.59 -7.35 -21.86
N ASP A 42 6.87 -7.60 -22.17
CA ASP A 42 7.88 -6.55 -22.33
C ASP A 42 7.59 -5.67 -23.55
N GLN A 43 7.07 -6.24 -24.64
CA GLN A 43 6.71 -5.48 -25.82
C GLN A 43 5.45 -4.62 -25.64
N VAL A 44 4.51 -5.03 -24.78
CA VAL A 44 3.34 -4.19 -24.45
C VAL A 44 3.77 -2.95 -23.69
N MET A 45 4.64 -3.08 -22.69
CA MET A 45 5.17 -1.95 -21.93
C MET A 45 6.03 -1.02 -22.80
N LEU A 46 6.92 -1.57 -23.64
CA LEU A 46 7.71 -0.80 -24.59
C LEU A 46 6.84 0.00 -25.58
N ARG A 47 5.73 -0.56 -26.06
CA ARG A 47 4.81 0.14 -26.97
C ARG A 47 4.09 1.33 -26.31
N TYR A 48 3.85 1.30 -25.00
CA TYR A 48 3.29 2.45 -24.26
C TYR A 48 4.32 3.58 -24.14
N VAL A 49 5.58 3.25 -23.87
CA VAL A 49 6.70 4.22 -23.80
C VAL A 49 7.01 4.82 -25.17
N GLU A 50 7.09 3.99 -26.24
CA GLU A 50 7.36 4.45 -27.61
C GLU A 50 6.27 5.36 -28.19
N LYS A 51 5.02 5.23 -27.70
CA LYS A 51 3.90 6.10 -28.14
C LYS A 51 3.80 7.41 -27.35
N GLY A 52 4.73 7.68 -26.43
CA GLY A 52 4.69 8.87 -25.58
C GLY A 52 3.47 8.91 -24.65
N ILE A 53 2.88 7.74 -24.35
CA ILE A 53 1.78 7.65 -23.38
C ILE A 53 2.42 7.70 -21.99
N ALA A 54 2.25 8.82 -21.28
CA ALA A 54 2.65 8.97 -19.91
C ALA A 54 2.01 7.86 -19.06
N MET A 55 2.77 7.27 -18.12
CA MET A 55 2.22 6.26 -17.22
C MET A 55 1.05 6.86 -16.44
N ALA A 56 -0.10 6.18 -16.48
CA ALA A 56 -1.30 6.66 -15.83
C ALA A 56 -1.24 6.54 -14.29
N PHE A 57 -0.29 5.79 -13.75
CA PHE A 57 -0.11 5.59 -12.31
C PHE A 57 1.29 5.03 -12.00
N CYS A 58 1.72 5.19 -10.75
CA CYS A 58 2.88 4.48 -10.21
C CYS A 58 2.48 3.76 -8.91
N THR A 59 3.18 2.68 -8.59
CA THR A 59 2.93 1.86 -7.39
C THR A 59 4.25 1.62 -6.67
N ASP A 60 4.21 1.70 -5.34
CA ASP A 60 5.35 1.43 -4.47
C ASP A 60 4.90 0.79 -3.15
N ALA A 61 5.85 0.32 -2.34
CA ALA A 61 5.59 -0.28 -1.06
C ALA A 61 6.36 0.44 0.05
N VAL A 62 5.72 0.52 1.22
CA VAL A 62 6.26 1.14 2.43
C VAL A 62 6.13 0.15 3.58
N CYS A 63 7.20 -0.02 4.38
CA CYS A 63 7.21 -0.89 5.56
C CYS A 63 7.68 -0.09 6.76
N VAL A 64 6.98 -0.24 7.89
CA VAL A 64 7.33 0.37 9.17
C VAL A 64 7.11 -0.62 10.32
N GLY A 65 7.67 -0.32 11.50
CA GLY A 65 7.53 -1.17 12.67
C GLY A 65 8.34 -2.46 12.58
N GLU A 66 8.26 -3.28 13.62
CA GLU A 66 9.02 -4.53 13.72
C GLU A 66 8.19 -5.63 14.39
N GLY A 67 8.55 -6.88 14.11
CA GLY A 67 7.94 -8.06 14.72
C GLY A 67 6.44 -8.14 14.46
N VAL A 68 5.65 -8.33 15.53
CA VAL A 68 4.18 -8.45 15.45
C VAL A 68 3.49 -7.11 15.12
N PHE A 69 4.20 -6.00 15.27
CA PHE A 69 3.73 -4.65 14.95
C PHE A 69 4.24 -4.15 13.60
N ALA A 70 4.89 -5.01 12.81
CA ALA A 70 5.29 -4.63 11.46
C ALA A 70 4.06 -4.36 10.61
N LEU A 71 4.06 -3.22 9.91
CA LEU A 71 3.06 -2.85 8.92
C LEU A 71 3.71 -2.73 7.55
N GLU A 72 3.03 -3.27 6.56
CA GLU A 72 3.36 -3.12 5.15
C GLU A 72 2.20 -2.45 4.43
N ALA A 73 2.51 -1.50 3.57
CA ALA A 73 1.51 -0.86 2.72
C ALA A 73 1.97 -0.82 1.28
N VAL A 74 1.04 -1.12 0.37
CA VAL A 74 1.17 -0.84 -1.06
C VAL A 74 0.39 0.43 -1.36
N VAL A 75 1.04 1.38 -2.01
CA VAL A 75 0.44 2.64 -2.43
C VAL A 75 0.51 2.80 -3.94
N THR A 76 -0.63 3.12 -4.54
CA THR A 76 -0.73 3.46 -5.96
C THR A 76 -1.17 4.92 -6.08
N VAL A 77 -0.42 5.69 -6.84
CA VAL A 77 -0.70 7.11 -7.11
C VAL A 77 -1.05 7.27 -8.58
N THR A 78 -2.15 7.98 -8.83
CA THR A 78 -2.57 8.43 -10.16
C THR A 78 -2.57 9.96 -10.20
N PRO A 79 -2.69 10.62 -11.36
CA PRO A 79 -2.79 12.08 -11.43
C PRO A 79 -3.99 12.67 -10.66
N ARG A 80 -4.96 11.84 -10.25
CA ARG A 80 -6.21 12.32 -9.64
C ARG A 80 -6.66 11.51 -8.40
N GLY A 81 -5.79 10.68 -7.81
CA GLY A 81 -6.19 9.91 -6.64
C GLY A 81 -5.09 8.99 -6.12
N ILE A 82 -5.26 8.58 -4.89
CA ILE A 82 -4.34 7.72 -4.15
C ILE A 82 -5.11 6.48 -3.70
N VAL A 83 -4.51 5.30 -3.85
CA VAL A 83 -5.04 4.03 -3.33
C VAL A 83 -3.99 3.38 -2.45
N VAL A 84 -4.38 2.98 -1.24
CA VAL A 84 -3.51 2.31 -0.26
C VAL A 84 -4.15 1.01 0.18
N TYR A 85 -3.35 -0.03 0.28
CA TYR A 85 -3.66 -1.22 1.06
C TYR A 85 -2.56 -1.41 2.10
N ALA A 86 -2.93 -1.46 3.39
CA ALA A 86 -1.99 -1.63 4.50
C ALA A 86 -2.41 -2.80 5.40
N CYS A 87 -1.43 -3.63 5.81
CA CYS A 87 -1.70 -4.80 6.62
C CYS A 87 -0.54 -5.17 7.54
N THR A 88 -0.81 -6.04 8.51
CA THR A 88 0.23 -6.85 9.15
C THR A 88 0.58 -8.00 8.21
N PRO A 89 1.86 -8.17 7.80
CA PRO A 89 2.23 -9.12 6.73
C PRO A 89 1.84 -10.57 7.00
N ALA A 90 1.90 -11.00 8.27
CA ALA A 90 1.60 -12.39 8.66
C ALA A 90 0.10 -12.74 8.58
N PHE A 91 -0.79 -11.73 8.64
CA PHE A 91 -2.25 -11.91 8.72
C PHE A 91 -2.97 -10.95 7.76
N ALA A 92 -2.42 -10.78 6.57
CA ALA A 92 -2.95 -9.86 5.57
C ALA A 92 -4.42 -10.18 5.25
N HIS A 93 -5.31 -9.19 5.43
CA HIS A 93 -6.74 -9.29 5.14
C HIS A 93 -7.32 -7.89 4.88
N VAL A 94 -8.59 -7.81 4.53
CA VAL A 94 -9.32 -6.54 4.45
C VAL A 94 -10.31 -6.48 5.61
N GLY A 95 -10.01 -5.68 6.63
CA GLY A 95 -10.86 -5.47 7.79
C GLY A 95 -11.73 -4.22 7.67
N ALA A 96 -11.23 -3.17 7.00
CA ALA A 96 -12.02 -1.98 6.67
C ALA A 96 -11.51 -1.30 5.41
N THR A 97 -12.38 -0.51 4.78
CA THR A 97 -12.03 0.39 3.67
C THR A 97 -12.59 1.78 3.93
N ALA A 98 -11.77 2.80 3.76
CA ALA A 98 -12.13 4.20 3.86
C ALA A 98 -11.97 4.90 2.50
N GLN A 99 -12.95 5.73 2.14
CA GLN A 99 -12.85 6.65 1.01
C GLN A 99 -12.86 8.08 1.53
N ALA A 100 -11.78 8.81 1.34
CA ALA A 100 -11.65 10.21 1.73
C ALA A 100 -11.71 11.12 0.52
N ILE A 101 -12.44 12.24 0.66
CA ILE A 101 -12.58 13.28 -0.36
C ILE A 101 -12.10 14.59 0.26
N PRO A 102 -11.11 15.28 -0.35
CA PRO A 102 -10.60 16.53 0.17
C PRO A 102 -11.71 17.61 0.14
N ARG A 103 -11.66 18.49 1.13
CA ARG A 103 -12.56 19.66 1.17
C ARG A 103 -11.90 20.84 0.50
N PRO A 104 -12.68 21.68 -0.22
CA PRO A 104 -12.13 22.86 -0.90
C PRO A 104 -11.73 23.98 0.08
N GLU A 105 -12.32 23.99 1.30
CA GLU A 105 -12.05 25.02 2.29
C GLU A 105 -10.68 24.82 2.95
N PRO A 106 -9.81 25.84 3.02
CA PRO A 106 -8.51 25.77 3.67
C PRO A 106 -8.61 25.34 5.15
N GLY A 107 -7.70 24.48 5.59
CA GLY A 107 -7.62 24.04 6.99
C GLY A 107 -8.68 23.01 7.40
N ARG A 108 -9.52 22.55 6.48
CA ARG A 108 -10.48 21.47 6.73
C ARG A 108 -9.86 20.11 6.41
N THR A 109 -10.09 19.14 7.29
CA THR A 109 -9.79 17.75 7.02
C THR A 109 -10.72 17.17 5.96
N ALA A 110 -10.28 16.18 5.21
CA ALA A 110 -11.09 15.47 4.24
C ALA A 110 -12.37 14.88 4.86
N THR A 111 -13.42 14.74 4.06
CA THR A 111 -14.61 13.98 4.45
C THR A 111 -14.36 12.51 4.17
N VAL A 112 -14.64 11.64 5.15
CA VAL A 112 -14.37 10.20 5.07
C VAL A 112 -15.66 9.39 5.17
N SER A 113 -15.81 8.40 4.28
CA SER A 113 -16.81 7.35 4.37
C SER A 113 -16.11 6.01 4.65
N LEU A 114 -16.72 5.16 5.48
CA LEU A 114 -16.15 3.92 5.96
C LEU A 114 -17.05 2.72 5.66
N LEU A 115 -16.41 1.62 5.28
CA LEU A 115 -17.00 0.28 5.21
C LEU A 115 -16.13 -0.64 6.06
N ALA A 116 -16.66 -1.07 7.21
CA ALA A 116 -15.97 -1.98 8.12
C ALA A 116 -16.52 -3.41 7.98
N VAL A 117 -15.65 -4.39 8.04
CA VAL A 117 -16.02 -5.79 8.17
C VAL A 117 -16.43 -6.04 9.62
N PRO A 118 -17.56 -6.72 9.89
CA PRO A 118 -17.99 -7.02 11.25
C PRO A 118 -16.90 -7.70 12.10
N CYS A 119 -16.81 -7.30 13.36
CA CYS A 119 -15.84 -7.80 14.35
C CYS A 119 -14.37 -7.39 14.09
N HIS A 120 -14.10 -6.48 13.17
CA HIS A 120 -12.79 -5.86 12.95
C HIS A 120 -12.76 -4.44 13.51
N ARG A 121 -11.57 -3.96 13.88
CA ARG A 121 -11.31 -2.59 14.37
C ARG A 121 -10.41 -1.80 13.43
N ASP A 122 -10.34 -2.24 12.18
CA ASP A 122 -9.51 -1.65 11.13
C ASP A 122 -10.05 -0.32 10.59
N GLU A 123 -11.24 0.09 11.04
CA GLU A 123 -11.86 1.36 10.64
C GLU A 123 -11.03 2.57 11.07
N ILE A 124 -10.35 2.50 12.23
CA ILE A 124 -9.51 3.60 12.73
C ILE A 124 -8.29 3.82 11.81
N PRO A 125 -7.42 2.82 11.59
CA PRO A 125 -6.27 3.01 10.70
C PRO A 125 -6.68 3.31 9.25
N ALA A 126 -7.75 2.71 8.72
CA ALA A 126 -8.23 3.02 7.37
C ALA A 126 -8.66 4.49 7.25
N HIS A 127 -9.45 4.99 8.23
CA HIS A 127 -9.86 6.38 8.31
C HIS A 127 -8.65 7.31 8.34
N ASP A 128 -7.69 7.05 9.25
CA ASP A 128 -6.57 7.96 9.49
C ASP A 128 -5.66 8.07 8.28
N ILE A 129 -5.32 6.94 7.62
CA ILE A 129 -4.54 6.94 6.39
C ILE A 129 -5.26 7.72 5.29
N ALA A 130 -6.54 7.40 5.04
CA ALA A 130 -7.30 8.05 3.97
C ALA A 130 -7.46 9.55 4.21
N ALA A 131 -7.82 9.95 5.44
CA ALA A 131 -8.00 11.35 5.84
C ALA A 131 -6.70 12.16 5.71
N ALA A 132 -5.58 11.62 6.21
CA ALA A 132 -4.28 12.28 6.17
C ALA A 132 -3.83 12.54 4.74
N LEU A 133 -3.80 11.50 3.90
CA LEU A 133 -3.34 11.60 2.53
C LEU A 133 -4.26 12.49 1.68
N ALA A 134 -5.59 12.34 1.80
CA ALA A 134 -6.52 13.17 1.06
C ALA A 134 -6.43 14.65 1.45
N THR A 135 -6.23 14.93 2.74
CA THR A 135 -6.07 16.31 3.24
C THR A 135 -4.76 16.94 2.75
N LYS A 136 -3.65 16.19 2.89
CA LYS A 136 -2.32 16.70 2.55
C LYS A 136 -2.13 16.97 1.07
N PHE A 137 -2.61 16.05 0.22
CA PHE A 137 -2.38 16.11 -1.22
C PHE A 137 -3.55 16.74 -1.98
N ALA A 138 -4.63 17.13 -1.29
CA ALA A 138 -5.86 17.66 -1.90
C ALA A 138 -6.41 16.74 -3.01
N MET A 139 -6.32 15.42 -2.82
CA MET A 139 -6.72 14.39 -3.79
C MET A 139 -7.60 13.33 -3.10
N PRO A 140 -8.60 12.75 -3.81
CA PRO A 140 -9.32 11.60 -3.29
C PRO A 140 -8.36 10.46 -2.91
N CYS A 141 -8.58 9.85 -1.74
CA CYS A 141 -7.80 8.72 -1.27
C CYS A 141 -8.70 7.56 -0.84
N SER A 142 -8.41 6.35 -1.32
CA SER A 142 -9.00 5.12 -0.82
C SER A 142 -7.95 4.34 -0.05
N ALA A 143 -8.25 3.96 1.20
CA ALA A 143 -7.37 3.15 2.02
C ALA A 143 -8.11 1.92 2.56
N SER A 144 -7.56 0.73 2.35
CA SER A 144 -8.01 -0.51 2.95
C SER A 144 -6.98 -1.00 3.95
N THR A 145 -7.43 -1.44 5.12
CA THR A 145 -6.54 -1.93 6.18
C THR A 145 -6.95 -3.30 6.69
N GLY A 146 -5.95 -4.08 7.13
CA GLY A 146 -6.13 -5.38 7.76
C GLY A 146 -5.00 -5.62 8.76
N TYR A 147 -5.16 -5.06 9.98
CA TYR A 147 -4.18 -5.17 11.06
C TYR A 147 -4.59 -6.27 12.02
N HIS A 148 -3.63 -7.10 12.41
CA HIS A 148 -3.90 -8.18 13.35
C HIS A 148 -2.73 -8.37 14.31
N VAL A 149 -3.04 -8.38 15.61
CA VAL A 149 -2.16 -8.85 16.68
C VAL A 149 -2.93 -9.87 17.48
N GLU A 150 -2.41 -11.09 17.54
CA GLU A 150 -3.08 -12.19 18.22
C GLU A 150 -3.14 -11.94 19.74
N ASN A 151 -4.33 -12.09 20.35
CA ASN A 151 -4.57 -11.85 21.78
C ASN A 151 -4.11 -10.46 22.25
N ALA A 152 -4.29 -9.42 21.44
CA ALA A 152 -3.82 -8.07 21.69
C ALA A 152 -4.32 -7.50 23.02
N SER A 153 -3.40 -7.03 23.85
CA SER A 153 -3.69 -6.22 25.04
C SER A 153 -4.02 -4.76 24.65
N PRO A 154 -4.61 -3.96 25.55
CA PRO A 154 -4.80 -2.54 25.31
C PRO A 154 -3.50 -1.78 24.97
N ALA A 155 -2.36 -2.20 25.54
CA ALA A 155 -1.07 -1.62 25.23
C ALA A 155 -0.61 -1.95 23.79
N ASP A 156 -0.89 -3.17 23.32
CA ASP A 156 -0.59 -3.59 21.94
C ASP A 156 -1.43 -2.79 20.93
N LEU A 157 -2.71 -2.55 21.24
CA LEU A 157 -3.56 -1.71 20.40
C LEU A 157 -3.04 -0.27 20.31
N GLN A 158 -2.61 0.30 21.47
CA GLN A 158 -2.00 1.63 21.48
C GLN A 158 -0.71 1.66 20.65
N LYS A 159 0.14 0.64 20.80
CA LYS A 159 1.36 0.52 20.02
C LYS A 159 1.08 0.41 18.52
N MET A 160 0.06 -0.35 18.12
CA MET A 160 -0.34 -0.47 16.72
C MET A 160 -0.79 0.88 16.14
N LEU A 161 -1.52 1.69 16.90
CA LEU A 161 -1.89 3.05 16.47
C LEU A 161 -0.67 3.97 16.31
N GLU A 162 0.32 3.87 17.20
CA GLU A 162 1.58 4.62 17.06
C GLU A 162 2.34 4.22 15.78
N VAL A 163 2.42 2.92 15.49
CA VAL A 163 3.05 2.43 14.25
C VAL A 163 2.24 2.86 13.02
N ASN A 164 0.91 2.90 13.10
CA ASN A 164 0.08 3.44 12.03
C ASN A 164 0.40 4.93 11.75
N GLN A 165 0.67 5.75 12.78
CA GLN A 165 1.10 7.13 12.57
C GLN A 165 2.48 7.22 11.89
N GLN A 166 3.40 6.31 12.21
CA GLN A 166 4.68 6.21 11.49
C GLN A 166 4.47 5.82 10.01
N LEU A 167 3.55 4.88 9.76
CA LEU A 167 3.18 4.48 8.39
C LEU A 167 2.61 5.66 7.60
N ILE A 168 1.72 6.45 8.21
CA ILE A 168 1.16 7.65 7.57
C ILE A 168 2.27 8.61 7.16
N GLY A 169 3.22 8.92 8.06
CA GLY A 169 4.36 9.78 7.74
C GLY A 169 5.19 9.25 6.58
N ALA A 170 5.51 7.96 6.59
CA ALA A 170 6.28 7.32 5.52
C ALA A 170 5.50 7.28 4.17
N LEU A 171 4.18 7.07 4.22
CA LEU A 171 3.32 7.16 3.03
C LEU A 171 3.27 8.57 2.47
N GLU A 172 3.19 9.59 3.32
CA GLU A 172 3.21 10.98 2.89
C GLU A 172 4.49 11.35 2.13
N GLU A 173 5.65 10.94 2.66
CA GLU A 173 6.93 11.15 1.98
C GLU A 173 6.99 10.41 0.64
N ARG A 174 6.53 9.16 0.62
CA ARG A 174 6.54 8.35 -0.59
C ARG A 174 5.60 8.89 -1.66
N VAL A 175 4.36 9.24 -1.31
CA VAL A 175 3.38 9.82 -2.23
C VAL A 175 3.88 11.14 -2.82
N ALA A 176 4.53 11.99 -2.01
CA ALA A 176 5.12 13.23 -2.51
C ALA A 176 6.19 12.95 -3.59
N ALA A 177 7.07 11.98 -3.36
CA ALA A 177 8.09 11.57 -4.34
C ALA A 177 7.47 10.99 -5.62
N MET A 178 6.42 10.16 -5.49
CA MET A 178 5.72 9.55 -6.62
C MET A 178 4.99 10.61 -7.47
N LEU A 179 4.33 11.59 -6.83
CA LEU A 179 3.66 12.69 -7.54
C LEU A 179 4.66 13.57 -8.30
N ALA A 180 5.84 13.82 -7.74
CA ALA A 180 6.90 14.55 -8.43
C ALA A 180 7.33 13.82 -9.72
N SER A 181 7.47 12.50 -9.67
CA SER A 181 7.85 11.68 -10.83
C SER A 181 6.77 11.55 -11.91
N LEU A 182 5.49 11.73 -11.56
CA LEU A 182 4.37 11.71 -12.52
C LEU A 182 4.18 13.06 -13.23
N GLY A 183 4.77 14.13 -12.70
CA GLY A 183 4.69 15.49 -13.27
C GLY A 183 5.83 15.85 -14.23
N GLU A 184 6.83 14.96 -14.37
CA GLU A 184 7.93 15.06 -15.33
C GLU A 184 7.59 14.32 -16.63
#